data_e8b7854884574f42e1976fc8cf63e755
#
_entry.id   e8b7854884574f42e1976fc8cf63e755
#
_cell.length_a   1.000
_cell.length_b   1.000
_cell.length_c   1.000
_cell.angle_alpha   90.00
_cell.angle_beta   90.00
_cell.angle_gamma   90.00
#
_symmetry.space_group_name_H-M   'P 1'
#
loop_
_entity.id
_entity.type
_entity.pdbx_description
1 polymer ?
#
loop_
_entity_poly.entity_id
_entity_poly.type
_entity_poly.pdbx_seq_one_letter_code
_entity_poly.pdbx_strand_id
1 'polypeptide(L)'
;LRRQRQMCIRDRVTGVSQTDYSGYPDCRDSFIKSLNVTLNLAMDEQFVIHTPLMWIDKAETWALADELGVFDLVRNETLTCYNGIPADGCGHCPACKLRKQGLEEYLSKRNR
;
A
#
# COMPACT_ATOMS: atom_id res chain seq x y z
N LEU A 1 1.45 25.94 17.36
CA LEU A 1 2.58 24.98 17.33
C LEU A 1 2.20 23.64 17.88
N ARG A 2 1.57 23.59 19.05
CA ARG A 2 1.04 22.35 19.64
C ARG A 2 -0.03 21.72 18.74
N ARG A 3 -0.88 22.53 18.14
CA ARG A 3 -1.91 22.05 17.21
C ARG A 3 -1.30 21.36 15.99
N GLN A 4 -0.27 21.95 15.43
CA GLN A 4 0.39 21.35 14.26
C GLN A 4 1.08 20.04 14.62
N ARG A 5 1.72 19.96 15.78
CA ARG A 5 2.32 18.71 16.25
C ARG A 5 1.28 17.63 16.51
N GLN A 6 0.14 17.99 17.11
CA GLN A 6 -0.95 17.04 17.34
C GLN A 6 -1.56 16.56 16.03
N MET A 7 -1.71 17.46 15.05
CA MET A 7 -2.22 17.08 13.73
C MET A 7 -1.28 16.10 13.03
N CYS A 8 0.05 16.34 13.09
CA CYS A 8 1.04 15.44 12.51
C CYS A 8 1.05 14.06 13.18
N ILE A 9 0.83 14.01 14.51
CA ILE A 9 0.76 12.75 15.26
C ILE A 9 -0.49 11.94 14.90
N ARG A 10 -1.54 12.60 14.45
CA ARG A 10 -2.81 11.98 14.11
C ARG A 10 -2.91 11.53 12.66
N ASP A 11 -1.94 11.91 11.84
CA ASP A 11 -1.89 11.44 10.48
C ASP A 11 -1.44 9.96 10.44
N ARG A 12 -2.07 9.19 9.57
CA ARG A 12 -1.71 7.79 9.32
C ARG A 12 -1.48 7.61 7.83
N VAL A 13 -0.46 6.87 7.48
CA VAL A 13 -0.14 6.57 6.09
C VAL A 13 -0.23 5.05 5.90
N THR A 14 -0.98 4.63 4.91
CA THR A 14 -1.11 3.22 4.58
C THR A 14 -0.83 3.00 3.10
N GLY A 15 -0.30 1.83 2.77
CA GLY A 15 0.05 1.44 1.41
C GLY A 15 -1.06 0.70 0.67
N VAL A 16 -2.30 0.78 1.11
CA VAL A 16 -3.41 0.09 0.43
C VAL A 16 -3.61 0.64 -0.98
N SER A 17 -4.04 -0.22 -1.89
CA SER A 17 -4.28 0.12 -3.28
C SER A 17 -5.61 -0.46 -3.73
N GLN A 18 -6.34 0.29 -4.55
CA GLN A 18 -7.63 -0.15 -5.10
C GLN A 18 -7.49 -1.46 -5.89
N THR A 19 -6.34 -1.72 -6.50
CA THR A 19 -6.09 -2.96 -7.24
C THR A 19 -6.11 -4.20 -6.35
N ASP A 20 -5.82 -4.06 -5.06
CA ASP A 20 -5.86 -5.17 -4.11
C ASP A 20 -7.29 -5.59 -3.74
N TYR A 21 -8.28 -4.79 -4.13
CA TYR A 21 -9.68 -5.02 -3.83
C TYR A 21 -10.18 -6.39 -4.32
N SER A 22 -9.66 -6.89 -5.42
CA SER A 22 -10.09 -8.18 -5.98
C SER A 22 -9.92 -9.35 -5.01
N GLY A 23 -8.95 -9.26 -4.09
CA GLY A 23 -8.73 -10.26 -3.05
C GLY A 23 -9.04 -9.76 -1.64
N TYR A 24 -9.11 -8.44 -1.45
CA TYR A 24 -9.19 -7.84 -0.13
C TYR A 24 -10.12 -6.62 -0.16
N PRO A 25 -11.40 -6.80 0.23
CA PRO A 25 -12.40 -5.71 0.18
C PRO A 25 -12.03 -4.48 1.01
N ASP A 26 -11.20 -4.65 2.04
CA ASP A 26 -10.75 -3.58 2.91
C ASP A 26 -9.65 -2.70 2.29
N CYS A 27 -9.27 -2.97 1.05
CA CYS A 27 -8.33 -2.13 0.31
C CYS A 27 -9.02 -1.06 -0.54
N ARG A 28 -10.34 -0.99 -0.53
CA ARG A 28 -11.08 0.01 -1.31
C ARG A 28 -10.97 1.41 -0.71
N ASP A 29 -10.92 2.41 -1.60
CA ASP A 29 -10.93 3.82 -1.18
C ASP A 29 -12.16 4.16 -0.33
N SER A 30 -13.34 3.64 -0.72
CA SER A 30 -14.58 3.85 0.04
C SER A 30 -14.50 3.28 1.45
N PHE A 31 -13.83 2.14 1.63
CA PHE A 31 -13.61 1.59 2.97
C PHE A 31 -12.74 2.52 3.82
N ILE A 32 -11.62 2.99 3.26
CA ILE A 32 -10.69 3.86 3.98
C ILE A 32 -11.36 5.18 4.37
N LYS A 33 -12.15 5.76 3.48
CA LYS A 33 -12.90 6.99 3.79
C LYS A 33 -13.91 6.75 4.90
N SER A 34 -14.63 5.64 4.86
CA SER A 34 -15.59 5.26 5.91
C SER A 34 -14.88 5.03 7.24
N LEU A 35 -13.74 4.33 7.22
CA LEU A 35 -12.93 4.08 8.41
C LEU A 35 -12.44 5.38 9.04
N ASN A 36 -11.98 6.31 8.22
CA ASN A 36 -11.52 7.61 8.68
C ASN A 36 -12.63 8.37 9.42
N VAL A 37 -13.84 8.39 8.86
CA VAL A 37 -15.00 9.01 9.49
C VAL A 37 -15.35 8.30 10.80
N THR A 38 -15.36 6.98 10.79
CA THR A 38 -15.70 6.17 11.97
C THR A 38 -14.71 6.43 13.12
N LEU A 39 -13.42 6.44 12.82
CA LEU A 39 -12.40 6.69 13.84
C LEU A 39 -12.49 8.10 14.41
N ASN A 40 -12.76 9.09 13.56
CA ASN A 40 -12.92 10.47 14.01
C ASN A 40 -14.11 10.62 14.96
N LEU A 41 -15.22 9.95 14.66
CA LEU A 41 -16.41 9.98 15.52
C LEU A 41 -16.21 9.18 16.82
N ALA A 42 -15.59 8.01 16.70
CA ALA A 42 -15.40 7.11 17.86
C ALA A 42 -14.45 7.69 18.89
N MET A 43 -13.44 8.43 18.46
CA MET A 43 -12.39 8.96 19.33
C MET A 43 -12.51 10.46 19.58
N ASP A 44 -13.50 11.12 19.00
CA ASP A 44 -13.69 12.56 19.05
C ASP A 44 -12.40 13.32 18.69
N GLU A 45 -11.74 12.86 17.63
CA GLU A 45 -10.46 13.38 17.17
C GLU A 45 -10.48 13.61 15.67
N GLN A 46 -9.49 14.33 15.15
CA GLN A 46 -9.34 14.53 13.70
C GLN A 46 -8.16 13.73 13.18
N PHE A 47 -8.43 12.48 12.83
CA PHE A 47 -7.44 11.63 12.15
C PHE A 47 -7.53 11.82 10.64
N VAL A 48 -6.39 11.74 9.98
CA VAL A 48 -6.32 11.72 8.51
C VAL A 48 -5.56 10.47 8.09
N ILE A 49 -6.19 9.66 7.25
CA ILE A 49 -5.57 8.46 6.69
C ILE A 49 -5.15 8.79 5.26
N HIS A 50 -3.84 8.80 5.02
CA HIS A 50 -3.27 9.08 3.70
C HIS A 50 -3.05 7.76 2.96
N THR A 51 -3.46 7.70 1.71
CA THR A 51 -3.34 6.50 0.88
C THR A 51 -2.64 6.85 -0.44
N PRO A 52 -1.32 7.12 -0.39
CA PRO A 52 -0.61 7.59 -1.58
C PRO A 52 -0.57 6.58 -2.73
N LEU A 53 -0.79 5.29 -2.46
CA LEU A 53 -0.76 4.24 -3.47
C LEU A 53 -2.15 3.79 -3.92
N MET A 54 -3.22 4.44 -3.45
CA MET A 54 -4.60 3.98 -3.67
C MET A 54 -4.94 3.79 -5.15
N TRP A 55 -4.54 4.72 -6.00
CA TRP A 55 -4.95 4.77 -7.39
C TRP A 55 -3.88 4.33 -8.37
N ILE A 56 -2.77 3.79 -7.89
CA ILE A 56 -1.72 3.22 -8.74
C ILE A 56 -1.74 1.70 -8.63
N ASP A 57 -1.37 1.02 -9.71
CA ASP A 57 -1.32 -0.44 -9.72
C ASP A 57 0.02 -0.95 -9.17
N LYS A 58 0.18 -2.27 -9.12
CA LYS A 58 1.41 -2.86 -8.58
C LYS A 58 2.64 -2.56 -9.46
N ALA A 59 2.45 -2.52 -10.78
CA ALA A 59 3.55 -2.17 -11.69
C ALA A 59 4.01 -0.73 -11.46
N GLU A 60 3.07 0.19 -11.29
CA GLU A 60 3.38 1.59 -10.98
C GLU A 60 4.05 1.74 -9.61
N THR A 61 3.66 0.92 -8.65
CA THR A 61 4.29 0.89 -7.33
C THR A 61 5.76 0.46 -7.44
N TRP A 62 6.05 -0.56 -8.24
CA TRP A 62 7.43 -0.97 -8.51
C TRP A 62 8.22 0.11 -9.22
N ALA A 63 7.60 0.81 -10.19
CA ALA A 63 8.22 1.93 -10.88
C ALA A 63 8.60 3.05 -9.91
N LEU A 64 7.71 3.37 -8.96
CA LEU A 64 7.97 4.36 -7.92
C LEU A 64 9.15 3.96 -7.05
N ALA A 65 9.24 2.69 -6.65
CA ALA A 65 10.35 2.18 -5.85
C ALA A 65 11.68 2.31 -6.59
N ASP A 66 11.70 2.03 -7.88
CA ASP A 66 12.90 2.17 -8.71
C ASP A 66 13.29 3.64 -8.89
N GLU A 67 12.32 4.51 -9.11
CA GLU A 67 12.55 5.96 -9.21
C GLU A 67 13.16 6.53 -7.93
N LEU A 68 12.75 6.03 -6.78
CA LEU A 68 13.29 6.44 -5.48
C LEU A 68 14.61 5.75 -5.13
N GLY A 69 15.09 4.84 -5.97
CA GLY A 69 16.36 4.15 -5.77
C GLY A 69 16.34 3.05 -4.73
N VAL A 70 15.17 2.53 -4.40
CA VAL A 70 14.99 1.49 -3.37
C VAL A 70 14.38 0.20 -3.91
N PHE A 71 14.47 -0.02 -5.21
CA PHE A 71 13.86 -1.19 -5.86
C PHE A 71 14.32 -2.51 -5.25
N ASP A 72 15.62 -2.70 -5.11
CA ASP A 72 16.18 -3.95 -4.56
C ASP A 72 15.78 -4.15 -3.11
N LEU A 73 15.76 -3.08 -2.32
CA LEU A 73 15.34 -3.12 -0.93
C LEU A 73 13.88 -3.57 -0.83
N VAL A 74 13.00 -2.96 -1.62
CA VAL A 74 11.57 -3.31 -1.63
C VAL A 74 11.38 -4.76 -2.09
N ARG A 75 12.09 -5.18 -3.11
CA ARG A 75 11.94 -6.55 -3.64
C ARG A 75 12.39 -7.61 -2.64
N ASN A 76 13.52 -7.39 -1.97
CA ASN A 76 14.18 -8.44 -1.18
C ASN A 76 13.85 -8.41 0.30
N GLU A 77 13.45 -7.26 0.85
CA GLU A 77 13.34 -7.08 2.29
C GLU A 77 11.94 -6.71 2.77
N THR A 78 10.95 -6.70 1.89
CA THR A 78 9.56 -6.44 2.29
C THR A 78 8.75 -7.73 2.36
N LEU A 79 7.73 -7.71 3.21
CA LEU A 79 6.82 -8.84 3.41
C LEU A 79 5.45 -8.48 2.84
N THR A 80 5.01 -9.22 1.84
CA THR A 80 3.65 -9.11 1.28
C THR A 80 2.82 -10.35 1.60
N CYS A 81 3.48 -11.50 1.70
CA CYS A 81 2.84 -12.81 1.82
C CYS A 81 2.10 -12.99 3.14
N TYR A 82 0.85 -13.42 3.07
CA TYR A 82 0.06 -13.73 4.27
C TYR A 82 0.51 -15.00 4.98
N ASN A 83 1.33 -15.82 4.32
CA ASN A 83 1.96 -16.99 4.95
C ASN A 83 3.31 -16.69 5.60
N GLY A 84 3.70 -15.41 5.61
CA GLY A 84 4.90 -14.94 6.30
C GLY A 84 6.21 -15.18 5.55
N ILE A 85 6.15 -15.46 4.26
CA ILE A 85 7.36 -15.67 3.43
C ILE A 85 7.78 -14.32 2.84
N PRO A 86 8.98 -13.80 3.19
CA PRO A 86 9.43 -12.50 2.69
C PRO A 86 9.81 -12.53 1.21
N ALA A 87 10.12 -11.36 0.66
CA ALA A 87 10.52 -11.15 -0.74
C ALA A 87 9.43 -11.60 -1.72
N ASP A 88 9.70 -12.57 -2.56
CA ASP A 88 8.74 -13.02 -3.57
C ASP A 88 7.57 -13.84 -3.01
N GLY A 89 7.63 -14.23 -1.74
CA GLY A 89 6.53 -14.87 -1.02
C GLY A 89 6.29 -16.31 -1.43
N CYS A 90 5.09 -16.81 -1.10
CA CYS A 90 4.71 -18.20 -1.39
C CYS A 90 4.24 -18.40 -2.83
N GLY A 91 3.86 -17.35 -3.54
CA GLY A 91 3.32 -17.42 -4.90
C GLY A 91 1.88 -17.91 -4.99
N HIS A 92 1.23 -18.23 -3.88
CA HIS A 92 -0.09 -18.85 -3.86
C HIS A 92 -1.20 -17.95 -3.31
N CYS A 93 -0.90 -17.09 -2.34
CA CYS A 93 -1.93 -16.19 -1.81
C CYS A 93 -2.20 -15.03 -2.79
N PRO A 94 -3.41 -14.41 -2.73
CA PRO A 94 -3.75 -13.33 -3.64
C PRO A 94 -2.76 -12.16 -3.63
N ALA A 95 -2.23 -11.82 -2.46
CA ALA A 95 -1.25 -10.75 -2.33
C ALA A 95 0.04 -11.06 -3.09
N CYS A 96 0.56 -12.29 -2.98
CA CYS A 96 1.75 -12.70 -3.72
C CYS A 96 1.52 -12.72 -5.23
N LYS A 97 0.34 -13.15 -5.68
CA LYS A 97 -0.01 -13.16 -7.09
C LYS A 97 -0.05 -11.76 -7.68
N LEU A 98 -0.67 -10.80 -6.97
CA LEU A 98 -0.71 -9.41 -7.39
C LEU A 98 0.67 -8.78 -7.43
N ARG A 99 1.48 -9.06 -6.42
CA ARG A 99 2.87 -8.56 -6.35
C ARG A 99 3.70 -9.08 -7.52
N LYS A 100 3.62 -10.37 -7.79
CA LYS A 100 4.37 -11.02 -8.89
C LYS A 100 3.94 -10.48 -10.24
N GLN A 101 2.63 -10.37 -10.47
CA GLN A 101 2.09 -9.85 -11.72
C GLN A 101 2.56 -8.41 -11.96
N GLY A 102 2.49 -7.55 -10.95
CA GLY A 102 2.94 -6.17 -11.05
C GLY A 102 4.43 -6.08 -11.33
N LEU A 103 5.24 -6.92 -10.68
CA LEU A 103 6.68 -6.95 -10.90
C LEU A 103 7.02 -7.38 -12.34
N GLU A 104 6.37 -8.43 -12.84
CA GLU A 104 6.59 -8.90 -14.21
C GLU A 104 6.20 -7.82 -15.23
N GLU A 105 5.07 -7.15 -15.05
CA GLU A 105 4.65 -6.06 -15.92
C GLU A 105 5.68 -4.91 -15.91
N TYR A 106 6.15 -4.53 -14.73
CA TYR A 106 7.13 -3.46 -14.60
C TYR A 106 8.45 -3.82 -15.30
N LEU A 107 8.96 -5.02 -15.07
CA LEU A 107 10.21 -5.48 -15.68
C LEU A 107 10.10 -5.55 -17.19
N SER A 108 8.94 -5.97 -17.71
CA SER A 108 8.67 -5.98 -19.15
C SER A 108 8.73 -4.59 -19.76
N LYS A 109 8.12 -3.60 -19.09
CA LYS A 109 8.16 -2.19 -19.53
C LYS A 109 9.57 -1.60 -19.43
N ARG A 110 10.30 -1.94 -18.37
CA ARG A 110 11.66 -1.43 -18.14
C ARG A 110 12.64 -1.91 -19.21
N ASN A 111 12.43 -3.12 -19.71
CA ASN A 111 13.31 -3.71 -20.72
C ASN A 111 12.98 -3.25 -22.16
N ARG A 112 11.95 -2.44 -22.32
CA ARG A 112 11.61 -1.79 -23.57
C ARG A 112 12.24 -0.40 -23.65
#